data_9f40379048b6d9be1ba25454d19bb5da
#
_entry.id   9f40379048b6d9be1ba25454d19bb5da
#
_cell.length_a   1.000
_cell.length_b   1.000
_cell.length_c   1.000
_cell.angle_alpha   90.00
_cell.angle_beta   90.00
_cell.angle_gamma   90.00
#
_symmetry.space_group_name_H-M   'P 1'
#
loop_
_entity.id
_entity.type
_entity.pdbx_description
1 polymer ?
#
loop_
_entity_poly.entity_id
_entity_poly.type
_entity_poly.pdbx_seq_one_letter_code
_entity_poly.pdbx_strand_id
1 'polypeptide(L)'
;MVYGTYYLPIELHRSLLADEHGFDDSKVLKPDFRAELMERICTPPSVTPAEGATPDPKNLFTNSGYAISLLSASSISSSMLSPSPYNLNAQAIDATISLINGVISRGVNIREIYIDTIGQPGPYQTKLERVFPGRKVTVEKKADSLFPVVSAASVVAKVTRDVGLEMMYESLYEKPAQVIAQAMADEEEEMENEEDREDDEDEQVLKVRKLDATEPDWGSGYPSDVRCTSWLKRNMNPVFGWGTECRFSWGTVKDLLEKKHMAAVVDWPEGRDDDTANIGNYFSAGNGRELREERENNELAEWFGGVVGVGAF
;
A
#
# COMPACT_ATOMS: atom_id res chain seq x y z
N MET A 1 -0.36 1.38 2.57
CA MET A 1 -1.10 1.75 3.82
C MET A 1 -2.42 0.99 3.87
N VAL A 2 -2.88 0.64 5.08
CA VAL A 2 -4.15 -0.05 5.28
C VAL A 2 -5.04 0.79 6.18
N TYR A 3 -6.28 1.00 5.75
CA TYR A 3 -7.35 1.58 6.55
C TYR A 3 -8.32 0.46 6.90
N GLY A 4 -8.75 0.42 8.16
CA GLY A 4 -9.69 -0.58 8.66
C GLY A 4 -10.91 0.08 9.27
N THR A 5 -12.06 -0.56 9.11
CA THR A 5 -13.26 -0.27 9.88
C THR A 5 -13.76 -1.56 10.53
N TYR A 6 -14.33 -1.41 11.71
CA TYR A 6 -14.91 -2.50 12.47
C TYR A 6 -16.32 -2.09 12.94
N TYR A 7 -17.26 -2.99 12.94
CA TYR A 7 -18.65 -2.70 13.32
C TYR A 7 -19.28 -3.88 14.05
N LEU A 8 -20.15 -3.56 15.00
CA LEU A 8 -20.86 -4.52 15.82
C LEU A 8 -22.12 -3.86 16.43
N PRO A 9 -23.05 -4.64 17.02
CA PRO A 9 -24.18 -4.09 17.77
C PRO A 9 -23.72 -3.18 18.91
N ILE A 10 -24.43 -2.05 19.12
CA ILE A 10 -24.05 -1.02 20.09
C ILE A 10 -23.98 -1.62 21.51
N GLU A 11 -24.88 -2.51 21.83
CA GLU A 11 -24.98 -3.18 23.14
C GLU A 11 -23.74 -3.99 23.49
N LEU A 12 -23.04 -4.52 22.47
CA LEU A 12 -21.88 -5.37 22.65
C LEU A 12 -20.55 -4.59 22.66
N HIS A 13 -20.59 -3.28 22.42
CA HIS A 13 -19.40 -2.46 22.21
C HIS A 13 -18.35 -2.61 23.32
N ARG A 14 -18.73 -2.55 24.60
CA ARG A 14 -17.79 -2.72 25.71
C ARG A 14 -17.70 -4.16 26.19
N SER A 15 -18.83 -4.81 26.42
CA SER A 15 -18.87 -6.15 26.98
C SER A 15 -18.12 -7.16 26.12
N LEU A 16 -18.28 -7.11 24.80
CA LEU A 16 -17.60 -8.04 23.91
C LEU A 16 -16.15 -7.64 23.66
N LEU A 17 -15.88 -6.37 23.33
CA LEU A 17 -14.54 -5.99 22.89
C LEU A 17 -13.58 -5.76 24.05
N ALA A 18 -13.95 -4.98 25.07
CA ALA A 18 -13.06 -4.67 26.17
C ALA A 18 -13.04 -5.76 27.25
N ASP A 19 -14.22 -6.15 27.73
CA ASP A 19 -14.30 -7.01 28.91
C ASP A 19 -14.01 -8.48 28.58
N GLU A 20 -14.48 -8.99 27.42
CA GLU A 20 -14.28 -10.39 27.03
C GLU A 20 -12.97 -10.62 26.24
N HIS A 21 -12.66 -9.74 25.30
CA HIS A 21 -11.51 -9.94 24.37
C HIS A 21 -10.33 -9.02 24.62
N GLY A 22 -10.42 -8.03 25.50
CA GLY A 22 -9.30 -7.20 25.91
C GLY A 22 -8.77 -6.26 24.83
N PHE A 23 -9.64 -5.75 23.94
CA PHE A 23 -9.26 -4.70 23.01
C PHE A 23 -8.93 -3.40 23.75
N ASP A 24 -7.71 -2.89 23.56
CA ASP A 24 -7.17 -1.70 24.19
C ASP A 24 -6.29 -0.93 23.17
N ASP A 25 -5.59 0.11 23.59
CA ASP A 25 -4.67 0.88 22.76
C ASP A 25 -3.73 -0.07 21.97
N SER A 26 -3.83 0.03 20.67
CA SER A 26 -3.09 -0.84 19.75
C SER A 26 -1.57 -0.74 19.83
N LYS A 27 -1.04 0.29 20.55
CA LYS A 27 0.39 0.42 20.86
C LYS A 27 0.80 -0.37 22.10
N VAL A 28 -0.16 -0.63 22.99
CA VAL A 28 0.03 -1.45 24.19
C VAL A 28 -0.09 -2.94 23.85
N LEU A 29 -0.94 -3.29 22.89
CA LEU A 29 -1.12 -4.66 22.44
C LEU A 29 0.12 -5.16 21.70
N LYS A 30 0.67 -6.29 22.15
CA LYS A 30 1.80 -6.97 21.49
C LYS A 30 1.39 -7.47 20.09
N PRO A 31 2.34 -7.60 19.12
CA PRO A 31 2.05 -8.12 17.80
C PRO A 31 1.33 -9.47 17.80
N ASP A 32 1.82 -10.42 18.59
CA ASP A 32 1.25 -11.77 18.70
C ASP A 32 -0.20 -11.74 19.18
N PHE A 33 -0.48 -10.91 20.19
CA PHE A 33 -1.85 -10.78 20.70
C PHE A 33 -2.79 -10.12 19.67
N ARG A 34 -2.27 -9.15 18.86
CA ARG A 34 -3.06 -8.59 17.75
C ARG A 34 -3.37 -9.64 16.68
N ALA A 35 -2.42 -10.54 16.38
CA ALA A 35 -2.63 -11.64 15.44
C ALA A 35 -3.68 -12.61 15.98
N GLU A 36 -3.63 -12.97 17.27
CA GLU A 36 -4.62 -13.82 17.93
C GLU A 36 -6.04 -13.18 17.90
N LEU A 37 -6.14 -11.86 18.16
CA LEU A 37 -7.42 -11.15 18.04
C LEU A 37 -7.96 -11.17 16.61
N MET A 38 -7.10 -11.00 15.60
CA MET A 38 -7.50 -11.09 14.21
C MET A 38 -7.96 -12.51 13.83
N GLU A 39 -7.29 -13.53 14.32
CA GLU A 39 -7.70 -14.93 14.15
C GLU A 39 -9.12 -15.15 14.72
N ARG A 40 -9.39 -14.68 15.93
CA ARG A 40 -10.73 -14.77 16.56
C ARG A 40 -11.81 -14.01 15.76
N ILE A 41 -11.45 -12.89 15.12
CA ILE A 41 -12.37 -12.13 14.24
C ILE A 41 -12.67 -12.93 12.96
N CYS A 42 -11.70 -13.64 12.41
CA CYS A 42 -11.80 -14.31 11.11
C CYS A 42 -12.27 -15.77 11.20
N THR A 43 -12.17 -16.40 12.38
CA THR A 43 -12.44 -17.84 12.54
C THR A 43 -13.89 -18.08 12.93
N PRO A 44 -14.65 -18.84 12.13
CA PRO A 44 -16.00 -19.24 12.50
C PRO A 44 -15.98 -20.17 13.73
N PRO A 45 -17.04 -20.18 14.54
CA PRO A 45 -17.14 -21.08 15.68
C PRO A 45 -17.07 -22.54 15.22
N SER A 46 -16.36 -23.37 15.99
CA SER A 46 -16.11 -24.78 15.68
C SER A 46 -17.40 -25.63 15.61
N VAL A 47 -18.46 -25.16 16.22
CA VAL A 47 -19.78 -25.77 16.17
C VAL A 47 -20.75 -24.83 15.50
N THR A 48 -21.25 -25.20 14.33
CA THR A 48 -22.36 -24.48 13.70
C THR A 48 -23.56 -24.53 14.64
N PRO A 49 -24.15 -23.39 15.03
CA PRO A 49 -25.36 -23.40 15.84
C PRO A 49 -26.43 -24.26 15.17
N ALA A 50 -27.11 -25.09 15.96
CA ALA A 50 -28.28 -25.80 15.45
C ALA A 50 -29.29 -24.78 14.88
N GLU A 51 -30.04 -25.21 13.86
CA GLU A 51 -31.04 -24.35 13.22
C GLU A 51 -31.99 -23.76 14.28
N GLY A 52 -31.95 -22.41 14.45
CA GLY A 52 -32.74 -21.71 15.49
C GLY A 52 -31.99 -21.41 16.80
N ALA A 53 -30.74 -21.80 16.97
CA ALA A 53 -29.94 -21.41 18.15
C ALA A 53 -29.51 -19.93 18.04
N THR A 54 -29.59 -19.19 19.14
CA THR A 54 -29.04 -17.83 19.21
C THR A 54 -27.51 -17.87 19.09
N PRO A 55 -26.88 -17.01 18.29
CA PRO A 55 -25.42 -16.93 18.22
C PRO A 55 -24.81 -16.71 19.61
N ASP A 56 -23.66 -17.32 19.87
CA ASP A 56 -22.91 -17.06 21.10
C ASP A 56 -22.58 -15.55 21.19
N PRO A 57 -23.09 -14.82 22.20
CA PRO A 57 -22.84 -13.39 22.34
C PRO A 57 -21.36 -13.04 22.56
N LYS A 58 -20.51 -14.01 22.89
CA LYS A 58 -19.08 -13.84 23.12
C LYS A 58 -18.24 -14.06 21.85
N ASN A 59 -18.80 -14.56 20.79
CA ASN A 59 -18.08 -14.88 19.58
C ASN A 59 -17.94 -13.63 18.68
N LEU A 60 -16.68 -13.23 18.37
CA LEU A 60 -16.38 -12.06 17.52
C LEU A 60 -16.86 -12.26 16.09
N PHE A 61 -16.62 -13.43 15.49
CA PHE A 61 -16.96 -13.72 14.09
C PHE A 61 -18.46 -13.56 13.81
N THR A 62 -19.31 -14.02 14.72
CA THR A 62 -20.77 -13.98 14.53
C THR A 62 -21.41 -12.64 14.88
N ASN A 63 -20.80 -11.87 15.78
CA ASN A 63 -21.39 -10.64 16.33
C ASN A 63 -20.79 -9.36 15.77
N SER A 64 -19.79 -9.46 14.90
CA SER A 64 -19.13 -8.28 14.35
C SER A 64 -18.76 -8.45 12.88
N GLY A 65 -18.28 -7.38 12.29
CA GLY A 65 -17.74 -7.40 10.94
C GLY A 65 -16.69 -6.32 10.76
N TYR A 66 -15.93 -6.45 9.69
CA TYR A 66 -14.90 -5.48 9.35
C TYR A 66 -14.84 -5.24 7.84
N ALA A 67 -14.19 -4.15 7.46
CA ALA A 67 -13.79 -3.89 6.10
C ALA A 67 -12.42 -3.18 6.07
N ILE A 68 -11.67 -3.40 5.01
CA ILE A 68 -10.34 -2.83 4.82
C ILE A 68 -10.23 -2.13 3.48
N SER A 69 -9.36 -1.11 3.42
CA SER A 69 -8.95 -0.46 2.18
C SER A 69 -7.42 -0.41 2.12
N LEU A 70 -6.88 -0.93 1.03
CA LEU A 70 -5.45 -0.99 0.77
C LEU A 70 -5.05 0.13 -0.18
N LEU A 71 -4.12 1.00 0.25
CA LEU A 71 -3.46 1.95 -0.63
C LEU A 71 -2.00 1.51 -0.83
N SER A 72 -1.66 1.11 -2.06
CA SER A 72 -0.30 0.71 -2.40
C SER A 72 0.68 1.89 -2.34
N ALA A 73 1.97 1.62 -2.22
CA ALA A 73 3.00 2.65 -2.24
C ALA A 73 3.02 3.40 -3.58
N SER A 74 2.85 2.67 -4.68
CA SER A 74 2.76 3.25 -6.03
C SER A 74 1.54 4.14 -6.21
N SER A 75 0.35 3.72 -5.74
CA SER A 75 -0.87 4.53 -5.80
C SER A 75 -0.75 5.83 -5.01
N ILE A 76 -0.17 5.77 -3.81
CA ILE A 76 0.09 6.96 -2.99
C ILE A 76 1.07 7.89 -3.69
N SER A 77 2.16 7.35 -4.25
CA SER A 77 3.18 8.13 -4.96
C SER A 77 2.59 8.81 -6.20
N SER A 78 1.88 8.08 -7.04
CA SER A 78 1.22 8.59 -8.23
C SER A 78 0.26 9.74 -7.90
N SER A 79 -0.55 9.59 -6.85
CA SER A 79 -1.49 10.62 -6.40
C SER A 79 -0.79 11.88 -5.87
N MET A 80 0.31 11.70 -5.12
CA MET A 80 1.02 12.82 -4.48
C MET A 80 1.97 13.56 -5.42
N LEU A 81 2.50 12.88 -6.44
CA LEU A 81 3.46 13.42 -7.41
C LEU A 81 2.78 13.90 -8.70
N SER A 82 1.46 13.79 -8.81
CA SER A 82 0.72 14.29 -9.98
C SER A 82 0.76 15.82 -10.04
N PRO A 83 0.56 16.42 -11.24
CA PRO A 83 0.48 17.88 -11.41
C PRO A 83 -0.59 18.55 -10.53
N SER A 84 -1.66 17.83 -10.20
CA SER A 84 -2.65 18.23 -9.19
C SER A 84 -2.49 17.31 -7.97
N PRO A 85 -1.63 17.67 -6.99
CA PRO A 85 -1.28 16.78 -5.90
C PRO A 85 -2.48 16.43 -5.02
N TYR A 86 -2.76 15.13 -4.90
CA TYR A 86 -3.77 14.59 -4.01
C TYR A 86 -3.09 14.11 -2.74
N ASN A 87 -3.11 14.94 -1.72
CA ASN A 87 -2.33 14.72 -0.51
C ASN A 87 -2.82 13.51 0.31
N LEU A 88 -1.93 12.97 1.15
CA LEU A 88 -2.19 11.75 1.91
C LEU A 88 -3.39 11.86 2.86
N ASN A 89 -3.63 13.04 3.45
CA ASN A 89 -4.78 13.24 4.34
C ASN A 89 -6.10 13.19 3.58
N ALA A 90 -6.15 13.74 2.36
CA ALA A 90 -7.32 13.66 1.50
C ALA A 90 -7.58 12.20 1.09
N GLN A 91 -6.54 11.46 0.68
CA GLN A 91 -6.64 10.02 0.39
C GLN A 91 -7.18 9.22 1.59
N ALA A 92 -6.71 9.54 2.80
CA ALA A 92 -7.15 8.89 4.03
C ALA A 92 -8.63 9.18 4.34
N ILE A 93 -9.07 10.43 4.17
CA ILE A 93 -10.48 10.82 4.37
C ILE A 93 -11.39 10.10 3.38
N ASP A 94 -11.01 10.06 2.12
CA ASP A 94 -11.81 9.41 1.08
C ASP A 94 -11.84 7.89 1.25
N ALA A 95 -10.73 7.26 1.66
CA ALA A 95 -10.70 5.86 2.05
C ALA A 95 -11.65 5.57 3.22
N THR A 96 -11.67 6.44 4.24
CA THR A 96 -12.58 6.32 5.39
C THR A 96 -14.04 6.44 4.97
N ILE A 97 -14.36 7.43 4.15
CA ILE A 97 -15.73 7.63 3.64
C ILE A 97 -16.17 6.43 2.79
N SER A 98 -15.28 5.93 1.92
CA SER A 98 -15.55 4.77 1.08
C SER A 98 -15.81 3.51 1.90
N LEU A 99 -15.02 3.26 2.95
CA LEU A 99 -15.22 2.13 3.85
C LEU A 99 -16.57 2.18 4.56
N ILE A 100 -16.94 3.32 5.13
CA ILE A 100 -18.22 3.50 5.83
C ILE A 100 -19.38 3.30 4.85
N ASN A 101 -19.32 3.90 3.66
CA ASN A 101 -20.31 3.72 2.62
C ASN A 101 -20.42 2.25 2.17
N GLY A 102 -19.29 1.57 2.06
CA GLY A 102 -19.26 0.13 1.73
C GLY A 102 -19.96 -0.74 2.78
N VAL A 103 -19.86 -0.39 4.06
CA VAL A 103 -20.60 -1.08 5.14
C VAL A 103 -22.08 -0.76 5.09
N ILE A 104 -22.44 0.50 4.86
CA ILE A 104 -23.84 0.92 4.71
C ILE A 104 -24.50 0.22 3.51
N SER A 105 -23.82 0.14 2.38
CA SER A 105 -24.35 -0.48 1.16
C SER A 105 -24.62 -1.99 1.31
N ARG A 106 -23.97 -2.63 2.28
CA ARG A 106 -24.23 -4.03 2.67
C ARG A 106 -25.44 -4.19 3.59
N GLY A 107 -26.18 -3.12 3.86
CA GLY A 107 -27.39 -3.15 4.68
C GLY A 107 -27.16 -2.97 6.19
N VAL A 108 -25.93 -2.67 6.62
CA VAL A 108 -25.63 -2.43 8.03
C VAL A 108 -26.20 -1.08 8.48
N ASN A 109 -27.05 -1.09 9.52
CA ASN A 109 -27.67 0.11 10.06
C ASN A 109 -26.74 0.81 11.05
N ILE A 110 -25.78 1.58 10.52
CA ILE A 110 -24.84 2.36 11.34
C ILE A 110 -25.56 3.50 12.05
N ARG A 111 -25.44 3.60 13.38
CA ARG A 111 -25.97 4.67 14.22
C ARG A 111 -24.89 5.61 14.71
N GLU A 112 -23.76 5.06 15.13
CA GLU A 112 -22.65 5.81 15.70
C GLU A 112 -21.38 5.49 14.93
N ILE A 113 -20.52 6.49 14.71
CA ILE A 113 -19.25 6.38 14.00
C ILE A 113 -18.18 7.00 14.89
N TYR A 114 -17.16 6.20 15.21
CA TYR A 114 -16.00 6.59 16.01
C TYR A 114 -14.75 6.54 15.16
N ILE A 115 -13.96 7.60 15.14
CA ILE A 115 -12.81 7.73 14.25
C ILE A 115 -11.62 8.30 15.00
N ASP A 116 -10.44 7.67 14.81
CA ASP A 116 -9.17 8.29 15.19
C ASP A 116 -8.80 9.40 14.19
N THR A 117 -8.36 10.54 14.68
CA THR A 117 -8.26 11.76 13.88
C THR A 117 -7.10 11.73 12.89
N ILE A 118 -7.35 12.27 11.70
CA ILE A 118 -6.35 12.63 10.70
C ILE A 118 -6.17 14.16 10.76
N GLY A 119 -5.41 14.65 11.73
CA GLY A 119 -5.19 16.08 11.91
C GLY A 119 -6.08 16.71 12.98
N GLN A 120 -6.76 17.83 12.68
CA GLN A 120 -7.63 18.53 13.63
C GLN A 120 -8.99 17.82 13.74
N PRO A 121 -9.44 17.38 14.94
CA PRO A 121 -10.67 16.62 15.10
C PRO A 121 -11.92 17.38 14.63
N GLY A 122 -12.10 18.63 15.05
CA GLY A 122 -13.31 19.41 14.80
C GLY A 122 -13.65 19.58 13.31
N PRO A 123 -12.78 20.14 12.48
CA PRO A 123 -13.03 20.25 11.04
C PRO A 123 -13.26 18.90 10.36
N TYR A 124 -12.58 17.84 10.80
CA TYR A 124 -12.75 16.52 10.26
C TYR A 124 -14.11 15.93 10.65
N GLN A 125 -14.51 16.07 11.91
CA GLN A 125 -15.85 15.67 12.37
C GLN A 125 -16.96 16.38 11.60
N THR A 126 -16.87 17.70 11.46
CA THR A 126 -17.87 18.50 10.70
C THR A 126 -17.98 18.04 9.25
N LYS A 127 -16.87 17.69 8.60
CA LYS A 127 -16.86 17.13 7.24
C LYS A 127 -17.63 15.81 7.18
N LEU A 128 -17.37 14.91 8.14
CA LEU A 128 -18.00 13.59 8.17
C LEU A 128 -19.51 13.66 8.54
N GLU A 129 -19.89 14.55 9.44
CA GLU A 129 -21.31 14.80 9.78
C GLU A 129 -22.13 15.24 8.57
N ARG A 130 -21.54 16.05 7.68
CA ARG A 130 -22.17 16.45 6.41
C ARG A 130 -22.31 15.28 5.43
N VAL A 131 -21.35 14.36 5.41
CA VAL A 131 -21.36 13.17 4.53
C VAL A 131 -22.32 12.12 5.06
N PHE A 132 -22.47 11.99 6.39
CA PHE A 132 -23.27 10.97 7.06
C PHE A 132 -24.39 11.59 7.92
N PRO A 133 -25.36 12.28 7.30
CA PRO A 133 -26.42 12.93 8.05
C PRO A 133 -27.26 11.91 8.83
N GLY A 134 -27.69 12.30 10.03
CA GLY A 134 -28.51 11.45 10.91
C GLY A 134 -27.75 10.38 11.68
N ARG A 135 -26.41 10.35 11.59
CA ARG A 135 -25.53 9.48 12.37
C ARG A 135 -24.73 10.31 13.35
N LYS A 136 -24.48 9.76 14.53
CA LYS A 136 -23.60 10.41 15.51
C LYS A 136 -22.15 10.14 15.12
N VAL A 137 -21.38 11.18 14.82
CA VAL A 137 -19.97 11.10 14.48
C VAL A 137 -19.14 11.63 15.64
N THR A 138 -18.14 10.88 16.05
CA THR A 138 -17.18 11.25 17.09
C THR A 138 -15.77 11.08 16.55
N VAL A 139 -15.00 12.16 16.47
CA VAL A 139 -13.62 12.16 16.01
C VAL A 139 -12.74 12.62 17.16
N GLU A 140 -11.83 11.76 17.61
CA GLU A 140 -10.98 12.03 18.74
C GLU A 140 -9.50 11.69 18.43
N LYS A 141 -8.59 12.30 19.19
CA LYS A 141 -7.18 11.92 19.17
C LYS A 141 -6.99 10.67 20.02
N LYS A 142 -6.25 9.69 19.50
CA LYS A 142 -6.03 8.39 20.17
C LYS A 142 -7.36 7.71 20.51
N ALA A 143 -8.28 7.73 19.56
CA ALA A 143 -9.59 7.14 19.74
C ALA A 143 -9.54 5.63 19.99
N ASP A 144 -8.46 4.96 19.60
CA ASP A 144 -8.17 3.55 19.89
C ASP A 144 -8.03 3.26 21.40
N SER A 145 -7.56 4.23 22.20
CA SER A 145 -7.51 4.12 23.66
C SER A 145 -8.85 4.41 24.35
N LEU A 146 -9.76 5.12 23.66
CA LEU A 146 -11.03 5.57 24.23
C LEU A 146 -12.19 4.64 23.86
N PHE A 147 -12.15 4.09 22.67
CA PHE A 147 -13.23 3.31 22.07
C PHE A 147 -12.74 1.94 21.60
N PRO A 148 -13.14 0.84 22.23
CA PRO A 148 -12.72 -0.50 21.85
C PRO A 148 -13.00 -0.87 20.38
N VAL A 149 -14.05 -0.30 19.76
CA VAL A 149 -14.33 -0.50 18.33
C VAL A 149 -13.26 0.12 17.43
N VAL A 150 -12.64 1.24 17.84
CA VAL A 150 -11.53 1.86 17.12
C VAL A 150 -10.25 1.04 17.31
N SER A 151 -10.04 0.51 18.52
CA SER A 151 -8.97 -0.46 18.78
C SER A 151 -9.09 -1.68 17.87
N ALA A 152 -10.27 -2.28 17.76
CA ALA A 152 -10.52 -3.42 16.88
C ALA A 152 -10.25 -3.08 15.39
N ALA A 153 -10.71 -1.93 14.91
CA ALA A 153 -10.40 -1.45 13.56
C ALA A 153 -8.89 -1.27 13.34
N SER A 154 -8.17 -0.76 14.36
CA SER A 154 -6.72 -0.61 14.33
C SER A 154 -5.98 -1.95 14.29
N VAL A 155 -6.44 -2.94 15.05
CA VAL A 155 -5.91 -4.32 14.99
C VAL A 155 -6.08 -4.91 13.60
N VAL A 156 -7.28 -4.84 13.03
CA VAL A 156 -7.55 -5.32 11.66
C VAL A 156 -6.61 -4.65 10.65
N ALA A 157 -6.47 -3.33 10.71
CA ALA A 157 -5.61 -2.60 9.77
C ALA A 157 -4.13 -2.95 9.93
N LYS A 158 -3.63 -3.09 11.17
CA LYS A 158 -2.22 -3.38 11.44
C LYS A 158 -1.85 -4.80 11.05
N VAL A 159 -2.63 -5.80 11.47
CA VAL A 159 -2.36 -7.20 11.12
C VAL A 159 -2.42 -7.40 9.61
N THR A 160 -3.44 -6.86 8.94
CA THR A 160 -3.52 -6.93 7.48
C THR A 160 -2.32 -6.26 6.79
N ARG A 161 -1.84 -5.12 7.33
CA ARG A 161 -0.64 -4.46 6.79
C ARG A 161 0.60 -5.33 6.96
N ASP A 162 0.79 -5.88 8.14
CA ASP A 162 2.00 -6.63 8.48
C ASP A 162 2.08 -7.90 7.61
N VAL A 163 1.00 -8.68 7.53
CA VAL A 163 0.89 -9.85 6.64
C VAL A 163 1.04 -9.45 5.15
N GLY A 164 0.43 -8.34 4.74
CA GLY A 164 0.53 -7.86 3.36
C GLY A 164 1.95 -7.46 2.96
N LEU A 165 2.75 -6.91 3.90
CA LEU A 165 4.16 -6.60 3.67
C LEU A 165 5.00 -7.88 3.57
N GLU A 166 4.75 -8.85 4.43
CA GLU A 166 5.42 -10.15 4.40
C GLU A 166 5.17 -10.89 3.08
N MET A 167 3.92 -11.04 2.67
CA MET A 167 3.55 -11.64 1.39
C MET A 167 4.16 -10.93 0.18
N MET A 168 4.25 -9.60 0.24
CA MET A 168 4.88 -8.81 -0.82
C MET A 168 6.38 -9.08 -0.87
N TYR A 169 7.05 -9.15 0.28
CA TYR A 169 8.48 -9.46 0.37
C TYR A 169 8.79 -10.84 -0.20
N GLU A 170 8.06 -11.87 0.23
CA GLU A 170 8.19 -13.22 -0.31
C GLU A 170 8.00 -13.25 -1.84
N SER A 171 6.97 -12.55 -2.34
CA SER A 171 6.68 -12.53 -3.76
C SER A 171 7.76 -11.85 -4.60
N LEU A 172 8.37 -10.78 -4.08
CA LEU A 172 9.32 -9.97 -4.84
C LEU A 172 10.77 -10.44 -4.71
N TYR A 173 11.13 -11.04 -3.56
CA TYR A 173 12.54 -11.32 -3.25
C TYR A 173 12.83 -12.78 -2.96
N GLU A 174 11.95 -13.51 -2.28
CA GLU A 174 12.21 -14.90 -1.91
C GLU A 174 11.88 -15.89 -3.04
N LYS A 175 10.68 -15.79 -3.61
CA LYS A 175 10.28 -16.69 -4.71
C LYS A 175 11.16 -16.57 -5.95
N PRO A 176 11.50 -15.36 -6.43
CA PRO A 176 12.44 -15.22 -7.52
C PRO A 176 13.84 -15.80 -7.22
N ALA A 177 14.32 -15.59 -5.99
CA ALA A 177 15.61 -16.15 -5.57
C ALA A 177 15.59 -17.69 -5.52
N GLN A 178 14.50 -18.29 -5.06
CA GLN A 178 14.31 -19.74 -5.05
C GLN A 178 14.24 -20.32 -6.47
N VAL A 179 13.51 -19.65 -7.37
CA VAL A 179 13.42 -20.07 -8.79
C VAL A 179 14.78 -20.01 -9.48
N ILE A 180 15.55 -18.94 -9.24
CA ILE A 180 16.89 -18.79 -9.79
C ILE A 180 17.83 -19.87 -9.21
N ALA A 181 17.80 -20.08 -7.88
CA ALA A 181 18.62 -21.10 -7.23
C ALA A 181 18.28 -22.52 -7.73
N GLN A 182 17.00 -22.80 -7.96
CA GLN A 182 16.58 -24.09 -8.53
C GLN A 182 17.05 -24.25 -9.97
N ALA A 183 16.90 -23.21 -10.81
CA ALA A 183 17.38 -23.25 -12.20
C ALA A 183 18.89 -23.46 -12.28
N MET A 184 19.66 -22.81 -11.39
CA MET A 184 21.11 -23.00 -11.31
C MET A 184 21.48 -24.41 -10.84
N ALA A 185 20.73 -24.98 -9.89
CA ALA A 185 20.95 -26.35 -9.44
C ALA A 185 20.60 -27.38 -10.53
N ASP A 186 19.53 -27.12 -11.30
CA ASP A 186 19.14 -27.98 -12.44
C ASP A 186 20.19 -27.92 -13.56
N GLU A 187 20.79 -26.72 -13.81
CA GLU A 187 21.92 -26.57 -14.76
C GLU A 187 23.20 -27.27 -14.27
N GLU A 188 23.47 -27.24 -12.95
CA GLU A 188 24.64 -27.98 -12.37
C GLU A 188 24.44 -29.50 -12.48
N GLU A 189 23.24 -30.04 -12.25
CA GLU A 189 22.93 -31.46 -12.45
C GLU A 189 23.05 -31.88 -13.93
N GLU A 190 22.67 -31.01 -14.88
CA GLU A 190 22.87 -31.28 -16.30
C GLU A 190 24.34 -31.25 -16.70
N MET A 191 25.15 -30.36 -16.11
CA MET A 191 26.60 -30.31 -16.40
C MET A 191 27.42 -31.46 -15.76
N GLU A 192 27.03 -31.93 -14.55
CA GLU A 192 27.66 -33.11 -13.94
C GLU A 192 27.44 -34.39 -14.75
N ASN A 193 26.38 -34.43 -15.59
CA ASN A 193 26.12 -35.53 -16.50
C ASN A 193 26.90 -35.44 -17.84
N GLU A 194 27.61 -34.35 -18.11
CA GLU A 194 28.50 -34.12 -19.27
C GLU A 194 29.98 -34.03 -18.86
N GLU A 195 30.42 -34.84 -17.92
CA GLU A 195 31.86 -34.91 -17.60
C GLU A 195 32.67 -35.39 -18.84
N ASP A 196 33.38 -34.45 -19.42
CA ASP A 196 34.78 -34.52 -19.87
C ASP A 196 35.15 -33.26 -20.67
N ARG A 197 35.51 -32.16 -20.02
CA ARG A 197 36.47 -31.14 -20.56
C ARG A 197 36.92 -30.19 -19.47
N GLU A 198 38.24 -30.25 -19.27
CA GLU A 198 39.02 -29.38 -18.40
C GLU A 198 39.00 -27.92 -18.85
N ASP A 199 39.13 -27.07 -17.85
CA ASP A 199 39.92 -25.83 -17.72
C ASP A 199 39.17 -24.50 -17.45
N ASP A 200 39.44 -24.06 -16.23
CA ASP A 200 39.84 -22.71 -15.75
C ASP A 200 38.88 -21.51 -15.68
N GLU A 201 38.70 -21.13 -14.40
CA GLU A 201 38.68 -19.78 -13.84
C GLU A 201 37.53 -18.83 -14.22
N ASP A 202 36.53 -18.78 -13.39
CA ASP A 202 36.11 -17.54 -12.64
C ASP A 202 34.89 -17.80 -11.75
N GLU A 203 35.17 -18.34 -10.56
CA GLU A 203 34.19 -18.55 -9.50
C GLU A 203 33.90 -17.22 -8.78
N GLN A 204 33.08 -16.35 -9.37
CA GLN A 204 32.36 -15.34 -8.59
C GLN A 204 30.98 -15.86 -8.17
N VAL A 205 31.00 -16.78 -7.23
CA VAL A 205 29.85 -17.27 -6.52
C VAL A 205 29.08 -16.09 -5.92
N LEU A 206 27.95 -15.79 -6.49
CA LEU A 206 26.90 -14.99 -5.85
C LEU A 206 26.50 -15.71 -4.56
N LYS A 207 27.12 -15.35 -3.44
CA LYS A 207 26.71 -15.80 -2.11
C LYS A 207 25.27 -15.36 -1.87
N VAL A 208 24.32 -16.22 -2.19
CA VAL A 208 22.94 -16.12 -1.71
C VAL A 208 23.03 -16.15 -0.19
N ARG A 209 22.87 -14.98 0.44
CA ARG A 209 22.78 -14.89 1.89
C ARG A 209 21.55 -15.68 2.32
N LYS A 210 21.75 -16.72 3.12
CA LYS A 210 20.67 -17.30 3.92
C LYS A 210 20.10 -16.17 4.79
N LEU A 211 18.94 -15.66 4.41
CA LEU A 211 18.15 -14.75 5.23
C LEU A 211 17.51 -15.58 6.35
N ASP A 212 17.75 -15.16 7.57
CA ASP A 212 17.00 -15.68 8.72
C ASP A 212 15.51 -15.39 8.50
N ALA A 213 14.69 -16.44 8.43
CA ALA A 213 13.32 -16.45 7.92
C ALA A 213 12.27 -15.83 8.87
N THR A 214 12.64 -14.90 9.76
CA THR A 214 11.70 -14.42 10.79
C THR A 214 11.13 -13.03 10.57
N GLU A 215 11.77 -12.15 9.79
CA GLU A 215 11.23 -10.82 9.46
C GLU A 215 11.75 -10.32 8.11
N PRO A 216 10.89 -9.65 7.28
CA PRO A 216 11.34 -9.05 6.02
C PRO A 216 12.54 -8.13 6.24
N ASP A 217 13.59 -8.25 5.40
CA ASP A 217 14.83 -7.45 5.50
C ASP A 217 14.58 -5.93 5.33
N TRP A 218 13.47 -5.54 4.71
CA TRP A 218 13.05 -4.13 4.63
C TRP A 218 12.43 -3.57 5.91
N GLY A 219 12.34 -4.36 6.97
CA GLY A 219 11.80 -3.94 8.26
C GLY A 219 10.30 -3.65 8.24
N SER A 220 9.88 -2.78 9.15
CA SER A 220 8.46 -2.45 9.37
C SER A 220 7.85 -1.50 8.33
N GLY A 221 8.63 -1.00 7.37
CA GLY A 221 8.19 -0.01 6.40
C GLY A 221 7.99 1.42 6.95
N TYR A 222 8.44 1.72 8.17
CA TYR A 222 8.43 3.07 8.74
C TYR A 222 9.80 3.76 8.60
N PRO A 223 9.83 5.11 8.40
CA PRO A 223 11.08 5.87 8.25
C PRO A 223 11.97 5.84 9.50
N SER A 224 11.38 5.64 10.66
CA SER A 224 12.10 5.52 11.94
C SER A 224 12.76 4.16 12.12
N ASP A 225 12.45 3.19 11.29
CA ASP A 225 13.08 1.88 11.33
C ASP A 225 14.40 1.91 10.53
N VAL A 226 15.50 1.67 11.22
CA VAL A 226 16.85 1.66 10.64
C VAL A 226 16.99 0.55 9.58
N ARG A 227 16.29 -0.59 9.73
CA ARG A 227 16.28 -1.67 8.75
C ARG A 227 15.71 -1.18 7.43
N CYS A 228 14.58 -0.45 7.46
CA CYS A 228 13.95 0.12 6.28
C CYS A 228 14.90 1.09 5.54
N THR A 229 15.52 2.02 6.25
CA THR A 229 16.44 2.98 5.63
C THR A 229 17.73 2.34 5.12
N SER A 230 18.22 1.30 5.79
CA SER A 230 19.39 0.53 5.35
C SER A 230 19.06 -0.31 4.11
N TRP A 231 17.87 -0.93 4.08
CA TRP A 231 17.39 -1.67 2.92
C TRP A 231 17.26 -0.77 1.69
N LEU A 232 16.64 0.38 1.83
CA LEU A 232 16.51 1.37 0.75
C LEU A 232 17.89 1.71 0.14
N LYS A 233 18.89 1.95 0.97
CA LYS A 233 20.26 2.26 0.49
C LYS A 233 20.92 1.10 -0.25
N ARG A 234 20.75 -0.13 0.24
CA ARG A 234 21.40 -1.32 -0.34
C ARG A 234 20.76 -1.77 -1.64
N ASN A 235 19.45 -1.58 -1.76
CA ASN A 235 18.65 -2.10 -2.89
C ASN A 235 18.26 -1.01 -3.89
N MET A 236 18.90 0.15 -3.83
CA MET A 236 18.67 1.24 -4.77
C MET A 236 19.32 0.92 -6.12
N ASN A 237 18.52 0.84 -7.17
CA ASN A 237 19.04 0.87 -8.52
C ASN A 237 19.43 2.31 -8.89
N PRO A 238 20.66 2.58 -9.39
CA PRO A 238 21.11 3.94 -9.69
C PRO A 238 20.25 4.68 -10.71
N VAL A 239 19.58 3.97 -11.63
CA VAL A 239 18.76 4.56 -12.71
C VAL A 239 17.29 4.59 -12.34
N PHE A 240 16.74 3.48 -11.83
CA PHE A 240 15.31 3.30 -11.61
C PHE A 240 14.88 3.46 -10.15
N GLY A 241 15.81 3.59 -9.21
CA GLY A 241 15.52 3.65 -7.78
C GLY A 241 15.08 2.29 -7.23
N TRP A 242 13.82 2.13 -6.95
CA TRP A 242 13.20 0.92 -6.38
C TRP A 242 11.97 0.52 -7.18
N GLY A 243 11.43 -0.65 -6.90
CA GLY A 243 10.19 -1.14 -7.49
C GLY A 243 8.92 -0.51 -6.88
N THR A 244 7.79 -1.17 -7.12
CA THR A 244 6.44 -0.71 -6.72
C THR A 244 6.19 -0.73 -5.22
N GLU A 245 7.04 -1.40 -4.47
CA GLU A 245 7.06 -1.47 -3.01
C GLU A 245 7.47 -0.14 -2.36
N CYS A 246 8.23 0.69 -3.09
CA CYS A 246 8.73 1.95 -2.58
C CYS A 246 7.73 3.09 -2.74
N ARG A 247 7.61 3.90 -1.70
CA ARG A 247 6.83 5.14 -1.73
C ARG A 247 7.71 6.31 -2.14
N PHE A 248 7.78 6.63 -3.44
CA PHE A 248 8.60 7.70 -4.00
C PHE A 248 8.25 9.10 -3.47
N SER A 249 7.02 9.33 -3.02
CA SER A 249 6.61 10.59 -2.40
C SER A 249 7.16 10.81 -0.97
N TRP A 250 8.02 9.93 -0.49
CA TRP A 250 8.60 9.98 0.84
C TRP A 250 9.86 10.85 0.86
N GLY A 251 10.00 11.76 1.86
CA GLY A 251 11.16 12.63 1.98
C GLY A 251 12.49 11.86 2.01
N THR A 252 12.57 10.78 2.79
CA THR A 252 13.76 9.93 2.86
C THR A 252 14.15 9.34 1.50
N VAL A 253 13.17 8.94 0.69
CA VAL A 253 13.40 8.41 -0.65
C VAL A 253 13.87 9.51 -1.59
N LYS A 254 13.23 10.68 -1.53
CA LYS A 254 13.64 11.87 -2.28
C LYS A 254 15.08 12.26 -1.95
N ASP A 255 15.43 12.34 -0.66
CA ASP A 255 16.79 12.66 -0.21
C ASP A 255 17.83 11.65 -0.73
N LEU A 256 17.48 10.38 -0.86
CA LEU A 256 18.38 9.35 -1.42
C LEU A 256 18.55 9.50 -2.93
N LEU A 257 17.49 9.84 -3.67
CA LEU A 257 17.54 10.07 -5.12
C LEU A 257 18.31 11.34 -5.48
N GLU A 258 18.26 12.39 -4.65
CA GLU A 258 18.95 13.65 -4.88
C GLU A 258 20.46 13.60 -4.53
N LYS A 259 20.93 12.54 -3.86
CA LYS A 259 22.35 12.40 -3.52
C LYS A 259 23.18 12.04 -4.74
N LYS A 260 24.09 12.96 -5.14
CA LYS A 260 24.97 12.91 -6.31
C LYS A 260 25.77 11.60 -6.51
N HIS A 261 25.90 10.75 -5.49
CA HIS A 261 26.70 9.52 -5.55
C HIS A 261 25.86 8.23 -5.53
N MET A 262 24.56 8.33 -5.42
CA MET A 262 23.68 7.17 -5.31
C MET A 262 22.77 6.97 -6.52
N ALA A 263 22.36 8.05 -7.19
CA ALA A 263 21.53 8.00 -8.38
C ALA A 263 22.23 8.56 -9.60
N ALA A 264 21.92 8.05 -10.78
CA ALA A 264 22.34 8.64 -12.04
C ALA A 264 21.66 10.00 -12.20
N VAL A 265 22.47 11.02 -12.51
CA VAL A 265 21.93 12.35 -12.84
C VAL A 265 21.49 12.30 -14.31
N VAL A 266 20.19 12.41 -14.53
CA VAL A 266 19.62 12.55 -15.88
C VAL A 266 19.42 14.03 -16.13
N ASP A 267 20.11 14.56 -17.11
CA ASP A 267 19.90 15.92 -17.59
C ASP A 267 18.68 15.91 -18.54
N TRP A 268 17.54 16.24 -18.00
CA TRP A 268 16.34 16.37 -18.81
C TRP A 268 16.46 17.65 -19.62
N PRO A 269 16.23 17.61 -20.96
CA PRO A 269 16.17 18.82 -21.71
C PRO A 269 15.14 19.76 -21.06
N GLU A 270 15.61 20.92 -20.61
CA GLU A 270 14.71 21.98 -20.16
C GLU A 270 13.70 22.19 -21.28
N GLY A 271 12.43 21.82 -21.02
CA GLY A 271 11.38 22.17 -21.95
C GLY A 271 11.52 23.67 -22.18
N ARG A 272 11.79 24.10 -23.42
CA ARG A 272 11.70 25.52 -23.75
C ARG A 272 10.33 25.92 -23.21
N ASP A 273 10.31 26.86 -22.26
CA ASP A 273 9.12 27.61 -21.88
C ASP A 273 8.68 28.41 -23.11
N ASP A 274 8.29 27.68 -24.15
CA ASP A 274 7.63 28.24 -25.29
C ASP A 274 6.19 28.42 -24.83
N ASP A 275 5.86 29.66 -24.41
CA ASP A 275 4.50 30.07 -24.06
C ASP A 275 3.47 29.75 -25.17
N THR A 276 3.95 29.23 -26.29
CA THR A 276 3.16 28.80 -27.46
C THR A 276 2.63 27.36 -27.33
N ALA A 277 3.15 26.52 -26.39
CA ALA A 277 2.73 25.13 -26.19
C ALA A 277 1.50 24.99 -25.26
N ASN A 278 0.68 26.02 -25.15
CA ASN A 278 -0.57 25.93 -24.42
C ASN A 278 -1.53 25.00 -25.18
N ILE A 279 -2.08 23.97 -24.49
CA ILE A 279 -3.11 23.07 -25.02
C ILE A 279 -4.23 23.82 -25.77
N GLY A 280 -4.55 25.06 -25.33
CA GLY A 280 -5.47 25.96 -26.01
C GLY A 280 -5.09 26.28 -27.46
N ASN A 281 -3.81 26.29 -27.81
CA ASN A 281 -3.33 26.59 -29.17
C ASN A 281 -3.57 25.41 -30.13
N TYR A 282 -3.64 24.16 -29.62
CA TYR A 282 -4.05 22.98 -30.40
C TYR A 282 -5.50 23.06 -30.86
N PHE A 283 -6.35 23.74 -30.10
CA PHE A 283 -7.77 23.88 -30.43
C PHE A 283 -8.10 25.18 -31.14
N SER A 284 -7.15 26.13 -31.20
CA SER A 284 -7.37 27.47 -31.79
C SER A 284 -6.78 27.66 -33.19
N ALA A 285 -5.88 26.79 -33.61
CA ALA A 285 -5.17 26.95 -34.87
C ALA A 285 -5.93 26.32 -36.06
N GLY A 286 -6.74 27.15 -36.72
CA GLY A 286 -7.38 26.80 -37.99
C GLY A 286 -6.45 26.71 -39.20
N ASN A 287 -5.12 26.59 -39.07
CA ASN A 287 -4.17 26.52 -40.16
C ASN A 287 -3.27 25.26 -40.07
N GLY A 288 -3.74 24.20 -40.69
CA GLY A 288 -3.08 22.89 -40.72
C GLY A 288 -1.76 22.81 -41.54
N ARG A 289 -1.13 23.90 -41.91
CA ARG A 289 0.14 23.90 -42.64
C ARG A 289 1.37 24.07 -41.75
N GLU A 290 1.31 24.91 -40.74
CA GLU A 290 2.43 25.15 -39.82
C GLU A 290 2.68 23.94 -38.88
N LEU A 291 1.65 23.24 -38.50
CA LEU A 291 1.76 22.03 -37.65
C LEU A 291 2.46 20.84 -38.35
N ARG A 292 2.64 20.88 -39.64
CA ARG A 292 3.27 19.79 -40.39
C ARG A 292 4.78 19.95 -40.47
N GLU A 293 5.29 21.16 -40.51
CA GLU A 293 6.74 21.47 -40.54
C GLU A 293 7.37 21.32 -39.14
N GLU A 294 6.63 21.65 -38.04
CA GLU A 294 7.09 21.44 -36.67
C GLU A 294 7.11 19.94 -36.25
N ARG A 295 6.25 19.11 -36.85
CA ARG A 295 6.28 17.65 -36.63
C ARG A 295 7.51 16.96 -37.22
N GLU A 296 8.10 17.49 -38.26
CA GLU A 296 9.28 16.90 -38.89
C GLU A 296 10.58 17.14 -38.11
N ASN A 297 10.57 18.10 -37.17
CA ASN A 297 11.73 18.43 -36.33
C ASN A 297 11.57 18.03 -34.85
N ASN A 298 10.61 17.17 -34.52
CA ASN A 298 10.38 16.76 -33.16
C ASN A 298 11.25 15.53 -32.85
N GLU A 299 12.31 15.70 -32.06
CA GLU A 299 13.21 14.64 -31.62
C GLU A 299 12.48 13.45 -30.97
N LEU A 300 11.32 13.69 -30.35
CA LEU A 300 10.49 12.62 -29.79
C LEU A 300 9.90 11.72 -30.89
N ALA A 301 9.60 12.25 -32.09
CA ALA A 301 9.12 11.45 -33.20
C ALA A 301 10.22 10.57 -33.80
N GLU A 302 11.49 10.98 -33.73
CA GLU A 302 12.63 10.15 -34.12
C GLU A 302 12.88 9.01 -33.11
N TRP A 303 12.63 9.24 -31.82
CA TRP A 303 12.82 8.23 -30.76
C TRP A 303 11.70 7.19 -30.71
N PHE A 304 10.45 7.59 -30.91
CA PHE A 304 9.28 6.72 -30.74
C PHE A 304 8.59 6.31 -32.05
N GLY A 305 9.15 6.74 -33.20
CA GLY A 305 8.53 6.50 -34.50
C GLY A 305 7.33 7.42 -34.78
N GLY A 306 7.06 7.71 -36.05
CA GLY A 306 5.91 8.53 -36.44
C GLY A 306 4.58 7.85 -36.09
N VAL A 307 3.56 8.66 -35.81
CA VAL A 307 2.20 8.20 -35.56
C VAL A 307 1.72 7.36 -36.76
N VAL A 308 1.48 6.07 -36.55
CA VAL A 308 0.86 5.18 -37.54
C VAL A 308 -0.56 5.72 -37.79
N GLY A 309 -0.85 6.13 -39.02
CA GLY A 309 -2.16 6.69 -39.35
C GLY A 309 -3.28 5.69 -39.06
N VAL A 310 -4.41 6.20 -38.58
CA VAL A 310 -5.63 5.46 -38.17
C VAL A 310 -6.30 4.66 -39.32
N GLY A 311 -5.58 4.35 -40.38
CA GLY A 311 -6.05 3.63 -41.57
C GLY A 311 -5.48 2.23 -41.77
N ALA A 312 -4.77 1.67 -40.75
CA ALA A 312 -4.10 0.37 -40.89
C ALA A 312 -4.70 -0.71 -39.95
N PHE A 313 -6.03 -0.65 -39.72
CA PHE A 313 -6.80 -1.79 -39.17
C PHE A 313 -8.12 -1.90 -39.93
#